data_99a85e60511988fad46e885f72e9ab11
#
_entry.id   99a85e60511988fad46e885f72e9ab11
#
_cell.length_a   1.000
_cell.length_b   1.000
_cell.length_c   1.000
_cell.angle_alpha   90.00
_cell.angle_beta   90.00
_cell.angle_gamma   90.00
#
_symmetry.space_group_name_H-M   'P 1'
#
loop_
_entity.id
_entity.type
_entity.pdbx_description
1 polymer ?
#
loop_
_entity_poly.entity_id
_entity_poly.type
_entity_poly.pdbx_seq_one_letter_code
_entity_poly.pdbx_strand_id
1 'polypeptide(L)'
;MKIVVAITGASGAIYARQCLELLLNNKGVEKLGVILSKHAPDVIKAEGITLPEDERITYFDNDDMWASAASGSAKWDAMLVVPASMGTVARLATGVSQTLIERAADVMLKERRRVVVVVREAPYSLIHLRNMTTLTECGAIVFPASPSFYFGTTTIEELCMELSRRIVGMLGVEVAHRQWGE
;
A
#
# COMPACT_ATOMS: atom_id res chain seq x y z
N MET A 1 3.90 -16.02 0.19
CA MET A 1 4.20 -14.75 -0.53
C MET A 1 5.03 -13.82 0.34
N LYS A 2 5.94 -13.05 -0.28
CA LYS A 2 6.69 -11.96 0.36
C LYS A 2 6.19 -10.62 -0.19
N ILE A 3 5.72 -9.74 0.66
CA ILE A 3 5.04 -8.50 0.23
C ILE A 3 5.72 -7.29 0.86
N VAL A 4 6.02 -6.27 0.05
CA VAL A 4 6.47 -4.96 0.52
C VAL A 4 5.26 -4.08 0.80
N VAL A 5 5.20 -3.48 1.97
CA VAL A 5 4.14 -2.52 2.36
C VAL A 5 4.80 -1.18 2.65
N ALA A 6 4.52 -0.20 1.81
CA ALA A 6 4.98 1.17 1.99
C ALA A 6 3.85 2.04 2.56
N ILE A 7 4.13 2.75 3.65
CA ILE A 7 3.18 3.65 4.32
C ILE A 7 3.69 5.07 4.16
N THR A 8 2.87 5.95 3.60
CA THR A 8 3.30 7.33 3.31
C THR A 8 2.52 8.37 4.12
N GLY A 9 2.89 9.64 3.99
CA GLY A 9 2.35 10.75 4.77
C GLY A 9 0.97 11.25 4.32
N ALA A 10 0.08 10.36 3.85
CA ALA A 10 -1.31 10.67 3.62
C ALA A 10 -2.17 10.20 4.79
N SER A 11 -3.29 10.89 5.08
CA SER A 11 -4.27 10.40 6.06
C SER A 11 -4.87 9.06 5.61
N GLY A 12 -5.25 8.21 6.57
CA GLY A 12 -5.77 6.86 6.32
C GLY A 12 -4.82 5.76 6.81
N ALA A 13 -4.04 6.01 7.86
CA ALA A 13 -3.20 4.99 8.51
C ALA A 13 -4.00 3.77 8.98
N ILE A 14 -5.31 3.94 9.21
CA ILE A 14 -6.22 2.83 9.50
C ILE A 14 -6.20 1.76 8.39
N TYR A 15 -6.12 2.14 7.11
CA TYR A 15 -6.01 1.19 6.01
C TYR A 15 -4.69 0.42 6.05
N ALA A 16 -3.58 1.10 6.41
CA ALA A 16 -2.29 0.42 6.55
C ALA A 16 -2.33 -0.64 7.65
N ARG A 17 -2.86 -0.30 8.83
CA ARG A 17 -3.03 -1.24 9.94
C ARG A 17 -3.89 -2.42 9.53
N GLN A 18 -5.09 -2.18 8.99
CA GLN A 18 -6.01 -3.24 8.60
C GLN A 18 -5.45 -4.14 7.48
N CYS A 19 -4.75 -3.57 6.50
CA CYS A 19 -4.10 -4.36 5.46
C CYS A 19 -2.99 -5.25 6.05
N LEU A 20 -2.16 -4.73 6.97
CA LEU A 20 -1.15 -5.53 7.66
C LEU A 20 -1.79 -6.67 8.46
N GLU A 21 -2.84 -6.40 9.24
CA GLU A 21 -3.59 -7.42 10.00
C GLU A 21 -4.15 -8.52 9.08
N LEU A 22 -4.76 -8.14 7.95
CA LEU A 22 -5.30 -9.09 6.97
C LEU A 22 -4.20 -9.95 6.33
N LEU A 23 -3.06 -9.35 6.00
CA LEU A 23 -1.91 -10.07 5.45
C LEU A 23 -1.31 -11.03 6.48
N LEU A 24 -1.19 -10.62 7.74
CA LEU A 24 -0.70 -11.45 8.83
C LEU A 24 -1.64 -12.62 9.17
N ASN A 25 -2.95 -12.43 9.01
CA ASN A 25 -3.92 -13.52 9.21
C ASN A 25 -3.95 -14.53 8.06
N ASN A 26 -3.26 -14.25 6.94
CA ASN A 26 -3.20 -15.16 5.79
C ASN A 26 -1.97 -16.07 5.86
N LYS A 27 -2.21 -17.41 5.86
CA LYS A 27 -1.14 -18.42 5.92
C LYS A 27 -0.22 -18.43 4.69
N GLY A 28 -0.67 -17.89 3.55
CA GLY A 28 0.13 -17.79 2.33
C GLY A 28 1.12 -16.61 2.35
N VAL A 29 1.05 -15.73 3.37
CA VAL A 29 1.99 -14.62 3.53
C VAL A 29 3.11 -15.03 4.49
N GLU A 30 4.31 -15.15 3.94
CA GLU A 30 5.51 -15.62 4.65
C GLU A 30 6.30 -14.46 5.27
N LYS A 31 6.32 -13.32 4.60
CA LYS A 31 7.13 -12.17 5.01
C LYS A 31 6.52 -10.85 4.55
N LEU A 32 6.57 -9.85 5.42
CA LEU A 32 6.22 -8.46 5.14
C LEU A 32 7.46 -7.58 5.32
N GLY A 33 7.78 -6.78 4.29
CA GLY A 33 8.78 -5.73 4.38
C GLY A 33 8.08 -4.38 4.51
N VAL A 34 8.10 -3.77 5.69
CA VAL A 34 7.41 -2.50 5.93
C VAL A 34 8.38 -1.34 5.80
N ILE A 35 8.00 -0.32 5.02
CA ILE A 35 8.79 0.88 4.80
C ILE A 35 7.92 2.10 5.12
N LEU A 36 8.37 2.94 6.04
CA LEU A 36 7.69 4.19 6.40
C LEU A 36 8.35 5.37 5.69
N SER A 37 7.56 6.21 5.01
CA SER A 37 8.09 7.49 4.53
C SER A 37 8.37 8.43 5.71
N LYS A 38 9.15 9.48 5.49
CA LYS A 38 9.54 10.44 6.53
C LYS A 38 8.38 10.97 7.37
N HIS A 39 7.21 11.20 6.76
CA HIS A 39 6.03 11.77 7.42
C HIS A 39 4.98 10.72 7.83
N ALA A 40 5.17 9.46 7.53
CA ALA A 40 4.22 8.42 7.91
C ALA A 40 4.08 8.28 9.45
N PRO A 41 5.16 8.29 10.24
CA PRO A 41 5.05 8.19 11.69
C PRO A 41 4.22 9.31 12.32
N ASP A 42 4.33 10.54 11.80
CA ASP A 42 3.57 11.69 12.32
C ASP A 42 2.06 11.52 12.06
N VAL A 43 1.69 11.02 10.87
CA VAL A 43 0.28 10.76 10.51
C VAL A 43 -0.27 9.60 11.35
N ILE A 44 0.46 8.49 11.45
CA ILE A 44 0.07 7.32 12.27
C ILE A 44 -0.22 7.76 13.71
N LYS A 45 0.67 8.58 14.30
CA LYS A 45 0.51 9.11 15.64
C LYS A 45 -0.70 10.06 15.75
N ALA A 46 -0.87 10.96 14.79
CA ALA A 46 -1.97 11.93 14.79
C ALA A 46 -3.34 11.25 14.66
N GLU A 47 -3.41 10.12 13.95
CA GLU A 47 -4.63 9.32 13.79
C GLU A 47 -4.83 8.30 14.93
N GLY A 48 -3.91 8.22 15.89
CA GLY A 48 -4.00 7.30 17.04
C GLY A 48 -3.92 5.83 16.64
N ILE A 49 -3.25 5.51 15.53
CA ILE A 49 -3.13 4.15 15.00
C ILE A 49 -1.88 3.49 15.58
N THR A 50 -2.01 2.21 15.96
CA THR A 50 -0.88 1.33 16.31
C THR A 50 -0.78 0.26 15.23
N LEU A 51 0.39 0.10 14.62
CA LEU A 51 0.63 -0.95 13.64
C LEU A 51 0.85 -2.29 14.35
N PRO A 52 0.44 -3.42 13.75
CA PRO A 52 0.65 -4.73 14.35
C PRO A 52 2.13 -5.10 14.43
N GLU A 53 2.48 -5.89 15.45
CA GLU A 53 3.79 -6.51 15.61
C GLU A 53 3.68 -8.01 15.31
N ASP A 54 4.60 -8.55 14.51
CA ASP A 54 4.66 -9.99 14.18
C ASP A 54 6.08 -10.32 13.70
N GLU A 55 6.56 -11.51 13.97
CA GLU A 55 7.91 -11.98 13.59
C GLU A 55 8.15 -11.99 12.07
N ARG A 56 7.09 -12.03 11.27
CA ARG A 56 7.14 -11.96 9.81
C ARG A 56 7.35 -10.54 9.28
N ILE A 57 7.22 -9.51 10.13
CA ILE A 57 7.44 -8.11 9.75
C ILE A 57 8.92 -7.78 9.88
N THR A 58 9.49 -7.25 8.82
CA THR A 58 10.79 -6.59 8.83
C THR A 58 10.60 -5.13 8.46
N TYR A 59 10.94 -4.21 9.35
CA TYR A 59 10.97 -2.79 9.03
C TYR A 59 12.27 -2.44 8.34
N PHE A 60 12.19 -1.78 7.19
CA PHE A 60 13.34 -1.24 6.48
C PHE A 60 13.37 0.27 6.63
N ASP A 61 14.57 0.81 6.80
CA ASP A 61 14.79 2.25 6.70
C ASP A 61 14.55 2.70 5.25
N ASN A 62 13.81 3.79 5.06
CA ASN A 62 13.49 4.32 3.74
C ASN A 62 14.72 4.89 3.01
N ASP A 63 15.81 5.16 3.73
CA ASP A 63 17.08 5.61 3.15
C ASP A 63 18.06 4.44 2.91
N ASP A 64 17.72 3.21 3.33
CA ASP A 64 18.55 2.01 3.12
C ASP A 64 18.36 1.42 1.71
N MET A 65 19.15 1.91 0.76
CA MET A 65 19.16 1.41 -0.62
C MET A 65 19.83 0.02 -0.79
N TRP A 66 20.37 -0.56 0.28
CA TRP A 66 20.93 -1.92 0.31
C TRP A 66 19.92 -2.96 0.83
N ALA A 67 18.76 -2.52 1.33
CA ALA A 67 17.70 -3.42 1.76
C ALA A 67 17.26 -4.35 0.63
N SER A 68 16.81 -5.54 0.99
CA SER A 68 16.38 -6.56 0.00
C SER A 68 15.26 -6.09 -0.93
N ALA A 69 14.42 -5.13 -0.47
CA ALA A 69 13.35 -4.54 -1.29
C ALA A 69 13.89 -3.71 -2.49
N ALA A 70 15.15 -3.26 -2.44
CA ALA A 70 15.78 -2.53 -3.53
C ALA A 70 16.23 -3.40 -4.72
N SER A 71 16.15 -4.73 -4.60
CA SER A 71 16.65 -5.67 -5.62
C SER A 71 15.61 -6.67 -6.11
N GLY A 72 15.51 -6.81 -7.44
CA GLY A 72 14.63 -7.82 -8.06
C GLY A 72 15.02 -9.26 -7.74
N SER A 73 16.30 -9.52 -7.45
CA SER A 73 16.82 -10.85 -7.08
C SER A 73 16.30 -11.34 -5.72
N ALA A 74 15.83 -10.45 -4.85
CA ALA A 74 15.27 -10.81 -3.55
C ALA A 74 13.88 -11.46 -3.63
N LYS A 75 13.25 -11.44 -4.80
CA LYS A 75 12.00 -12.14 -5.11
C LYS A 75 10.85 -11.76 -4.17
N TRP A 76 10.63 -10.46 -3.96
CA TRP A 76 9.38 -9.97 -3.40
C TRP A 76 8.25 -10.15 -4.42
N ASP A 77 7.10 -10.67 -4.03
CA ASP A 77 6.02 -11.06 -4.95
C ASP A 77 5.11 -9.90 -5.35
N ALA A 78 4.86 -8.97 -4.42
CA ALA A 78 3.97 -7.83 -4.64
C ALA A 78 4.38 -6.64 -3.76
N MET A 79 3.86 -5.46 -4.10
CA MET A 79 4.00 -4.24 -3.29
C MET A 79 2.66 -3.55 -3.11
N LEU A 80 2.43 -3.09 -1.89
CA LEU A 80 1.30 -2.26 -1.49
C LEU A 80 1.81 -0.90 -1.00
N VAL A 81 1.31 0.19 -1.56
CA VAL A 81 1.54 1.54 -1.04
C VAL A 81 0.24 2.04 -0.44
N VAL A 82 0.15 2.10 0.89
CA VAL A 82 -1.10 2.38 1.62
C VAL A 82 -0.88 3.14 2.93
N PRO A 83 -1.46 4.32 3.11
CA PRO A 83 -2.00 5.18 2.06
C PRO A 83 -0.88 5.80 1.21
N ALA A 84 -1.19 6.16 -0.04
CA ALA A 84 -0.27 6.82 -0.94
C ALA A 84 -0.57 8.32 -1.04
N SER A 85 0.40 9.15 -0.66
CA SER A 85 0.34 10.60 -0.88
C SER A 85 0.58 10.94 -2.35
N MET A 86 0.01 12.05 -2.82
CA MET A 86 0.20 12.49 -4.21
C MET A 86 1.66 12.80 -4.55
N GLY A 87 2.46 13.23 -3.58
CA GLY A 87 3.90 13.38 -3.76
C GLY A 87 4.60 12.06 -4.02
N THR A 88 4.21 10.97 -3.33
CA THR A 88 4.72 9.62 -3.61
C THR A 88 4.24 9.16 -4.98
N VAL A 89 2.94 9.29 -5.29
CA VAL A 89 2.38 8.96 -6.62
C VAL A 89 3.16 9.64 -7.74
N ALA A 90 3.49 10.93 -7.59
CA ALA A 90 4.24 11.68 -8.58
C ALA A 90 5.65 11.10 -8.80
N ARG A 91 6.38 10.80 -7.73
CA ARG A 91 7.73 10.23 -7.82
C ARG A 91 7.74 8.83 -8.42
N LEU A 92 6.77 7.99 -8.05
CA LEU A 92 6.61 6.67 -8.67
C LEU A 92 6.30 6.76 -10.17
N ALA A 93 5.41 7.69 -10.56
CA ALA A 93 5.00 7.89 -11.96
C ALA A 93 6.14 8.40 -12.85
N THR A 94 7.08 9.12 -12.27
CA THR A 94 8.23 9.71 -13.00
C THR A 94 9.50 8.88 -12.91
N GLY A 95 9.48 7.71 -12.24
CA GLY A 95 10.63 6.82 -12.12
C GLY A 95 11.76 7.35 -11.22
N VAL A 96 11.44 8.31 -10.33
CA VAL A 96 12.39 8.78 -9.31
C VAL A 96 12.64 7.66 -8.31
N SER A 97 13.90 7.39 -7.99
CA SER A 97 14.37 6.30 -7.12
C SER A 97 15.38 6.81 -6.09
N GLN A 98 14.99 7.81 -5.31
CA GLN A 98 15.85 8.41 -4.28
C GLN A 98 15.71 7.75 -2.92
N THR A 99 14.58 7.10 -2.68
CA THR A 99 14.29 6.40 -1.43
C THR A 99 13.93 4.95 -1.69
N LEU A 100 13.95 4.12 -0.65
CA LEU A 100 13.66 2.69 -0.76
C LEU A 100 12.22 2.43 -1.26
N ILE A 101 11.24 3.24 -0.85
CA ILE A 101 9.85 3.12 -1.34
C ILE A 101 9.81 3.27 -2.86
N GLU A 102 10.45 4.29 -3.38
CA GLU A 102 10.51 4.59 -4.81
C GLU A 102 11.26 3.50 -5.57
N ARG A 103 12.42 3.09 -5.05
CA ARG A 103 13.23 2.02 -5.64
C ARG A 103 12.51 0.68 -5.64
N ALA A 104 11.84 0.32 -4.55
CA ALA A 104 11.09 -0.92 -4.49
C ALA A 104 9.95 -0.95 -5.52
N ALA A 105 9.21 0.15 -5.67
CA ALA A 105 8.16 0.26 -6.68
C ALA A 105 8.71 0.14 -8.12
N ASP A 106 9.82 0.82 -8.43
CA ASP A 106 10.52 0.70 -9.72
C ASP A 106 10.93 -0.75 -10.00
N VAL A 107 11.51 -1.43 -9.00
CA VAL A 107 11.86 -2.85 -9.09
C VAL A 107 10.64 -3.71 -9.36
N MET A 108 9.52 -3.51 -8.65
CA MET A 108 8.31 -4.28 -8.86
C MET A 108 7.75 -4.10 -10.27
N LEU A 109 7.70 -2.86 -10.75
CA LEU A 109 7.17 -2.54 -12.09
C LEU A 109 8.04 -3.13 -13.20
N LYS A 110 9.38 -2.99 -13.14
CA LYS A 110 10.28 -3.56 -14.15
C LYS A 110 10.28 -5.09 -14.16
N GLU A 111 10.06 -5.73 -13.01
CA GLU A 111 9.95 -7.19 -12.88
C GLU A 111 8.53 -7.71 -13.20
N ARG A 112 7.61 -6.81 -13.61
CA ARG A 112 6.20 -7.14 -13.89
C ARG A 112 5.47 -7.78 -12.71
N ARG A 113 5.86 -7.41 -11.49
CA ARG A 113 5.21 -7.83 -10.25
C ARG A 113 4.07 -6.87 -9.92
N ARG A 114 3.14 -7.35 -9.13
CA ARG A 114 1.93 -6.58 -8.78
C ARG A 114 2.26 -5.42 -7.85
N VAL A 115 1.82 -4.21 -8.23
CA VAL A 115 1.91 -2.99 -7.42
C VAL A 115 0.51 -2.42 -7.25
N VAL A 116 0.08 -2.25 -6.00
CA VAL A 116 -1.19 -1.60 -5.65
C VAL A 116 -0.88 -0.29 -4.94
N VAL A 117 -1.40 0.81 -5.45
CA VAL A 117 -1.17 2.16 -4.92
C VAL A 117 -2.50 2.73 -4.44
N VAL A 118 -2.70 2.76 -3.13
CA VAL A 118 -3.94 3.22 -2.49
C VAL A 118 -3.89 4.72 -2.29
N VAL A 119 -4.44 5.47 -3.24
CA VAL A 119 -4.36 6.94 -3.25
C VAL A 119 -5.39 7.57 -2.31
N ARG A 120 -4.94 8.56 -1.50
CA ARG A 120 -5.83 9.37 -0.67
C ARG A 120 -5.53 10.86 -0.83
N GLU A 121 -6.42 11.55 -1.49
CA GLU A 121 -6.37 13.01 -1.74
C GLU A 121 -7.76 13.54 -2.09
N ALA A 122 -8.04 14.78 -1.73
CA ALA A 122 -9.23 15.52 -2.15
C ALA A 122 -8.97 17.04 -2.11
N PRO A 123 -9.27 17.80 -3.19
CA PRO A 123 -9.62 17.34 -4.54
C PRO A 123 -8.39 16.89 -5.34
N TYR A 124 -8.59 16.21 -6.47
CA TYR A 124 -7.50 15.89 -7.39
C TYR A 124 -7.19 17.09 -8.33
N SER A 125 -5.92 17.39 -8.48
CA SER A 125 -5.43 18.29 -9.54
C SER A 125 -5.22 17.52 -10.85
N LEU A 126 -5.11 18.24 -11.96
CA LEU A 126 -4.77 17.63 -13.25
C LEU A 126 -3.43 16.88 -13.21
N ILE A 127 -2.46 17.38 -12.45
CA ILE A 127 -1.16 16.70 -12.26
C ILE A 127 -1.35 15.35 -11.55
N HIS A 128 -2.19 15.29 -10.51
CA HIS A 128 -2.51 14.03 -9.82
C HIS A 128 -3.12 13.01 -10.79
N LEU A 129 -4.11 13.43 -11.58
CA LEU A 129 -4.78 12.57 -12.56
C LEU A 129 -3.79 12.04 -13.62
N ARG A 130 -2.92 12.90 -14.15
CA ARG A 130 -1.88 12.48 -15.12
C ARG A 130 -0.91 11.46 -14.52
N ASN A 131 -0.43 11.69 -13.30
CA ASN A 131 0.46 10.75 -12.62
C ASN A 131 -0.20 9.39 -12.35
N MET A 132 -1.48 9.39 -11.95
CA MET A 132 -2.25 8.16 -11.77
C MET A 132 -2.45 7.42 -13.11
N THR A 133 -2.69 8.13 -14.19
CA THR A 133 -2.77 7.56 -15.55
C THR A 133 -1.44 6.89 -15.90
N THR A 134 -0.33 7.59 -15.75
CA THR A 134 1.02 7.05 -16.04
C THR A 134 1.30 5.78 -15.23
N LEU A 135 1.00 5.76 -13.92
CA LEU A 135 1.16 4.55 -13.10
C LEU A 135 0.30 3.39 -13.61
N THR A 136 -0.93 3.67 -14.03
CA THR A 136 -1.83 2.65 -14.58
C THR A 136 -1.27 2.09 -15.91
N GLU A 137 -0.76 2.94 -16.78
CA GLU A 137 -0.09 2.55 -18.03
C GLU A 137 1.17 1.70 -17.78
N CYS A 138 1.91 1.98 -16.70
CA CYS A 138 3.05 1.17 -16.25
C CYS A 138 2.66 -0.18 -15.62
N GLY A 139 1.35 -0.42 -15.42
CA GLY A 139 0.82 -1.68 -14.88
C GLY A 139 0.57 -1.70 -13.38
N ALA A 140 0.68 -0.55 -12.68
CA ALA A 140 0.25 -0.44 -11.30
C ALA A 140 -1.28 -0.39 -11.21
N ILE A 141 -1.84 -0.93 -10.13
CA ILE A 141 -3.25 -0.77 -9.79
C ILE A 141 -3.39 0.47 -8.93
N VAL A 142 -3.93 1.54 -9.50
CA VAL A 142 -4.27 2.75 -8.74
C VAL A 142 -5.64 2.54 -8.11
N PHE A 143 -5.65 2.46 -6.78
CA PHE A 143 -6.84 2.13 -5.99
C PHE A 143 -7.25 3.34 -5.14
N PRO A 144 -8.45 3.93 -5.31
CA PRO A 144 -8.89 5.05 -4.49
C PRO A 144 -9.23 4.59 -3.07
N ALA A 145 -8.83 5.36 -2.05
CA ALA A 145 -9.25 5.16 -0.67
C ALA A 145 -10.69 5.68 -0.47
N SER A 146 -11.63 5.09 -1.21
CA SER A 146 -13.04 5.49 -1.27
C SER A 146 -13.92 4.30 -0.89
N PRO A 147 -14.31 4.18 0.38
CA PRO A 147 -15.12 3.07 0.84
C PRO A 147 -16.54 3.12 0.28
N SER A 148 -17.17 1.96 0.14
CA SER A 148 -18.56 1.83 -0.28
C SER A 148 -19.50 1.80 0.94
N PHE A 149 -20.66 2.42 0.81
CA PHE A 149 -21.61 2.60 1.94
C PHE A 149 -22.80 1.64 1.95
N TYR A 150 -22.95 0.82 0.92
CA TYR A 150 -24.12 -0.04 0.72
C TYR A 150 -24.12 -1.33 1.57
N PHE A 151 -23.03 -1.62 2.29
CA PHE A 151 -22.96 -2.82 3.14
C PHE A 151 -23.54 -2.63 4.54
N GLY A 152 -24.10 -1.46 4.86
CA GLY A 152 -24.74 -1.19 6.15
C GLY A 152 -23.77 -1.19 7.34
N THR A 153 -22.50 -0.88 7.10
CA THR A 153 -21.50 -0.72 8.16
C THR A 153 -21.86 0.44 9.08
N THR A 154 -21.66 0.28 10.37
CA THR A 154 -22.09 1.24 11.39
C THR A 154 -20.92 1.99 12.02
N THR A 155 -19.71 1.51 11.84
CA THR A 155 -18.50 2.13 12.38
C THR A 155 -17.50 2.47 11.27
N ILE A 156 -16.63 3.45 11.52
CA ILE A 156 -15.52 3.79 10.60
C ILE A 156 -14.60 2.57 10.43
N GLU A 157 -14.36 1.83 11.49
CA GLU A 157 -13.52 0.63 11.49
C GLU A 157 -14.04 -0.42 10.50
N GLU A 158 -15.31 -0.76 10.56
CA GLU A 158 -15.96 -1.72 9.64
C GLU A 158 -15.95 -1.20 8.20
N LEU A 159 -16.27 0.09 8.02
CA LEU A 159 -16.30 0.73 6.71
C LEU A 159 -14.93 0.66 6.01
N CYS A 160 -13.87 0.97 6.75
CA CYS A 160 -12.50 0.89 6.24
C CYS A 160 -12.06 -0.57 6.02
N MET A 161 -12.48 -1.50 6.87
CA MET A 161 -12.14 -2.92 6.77
C MET A 161 -12.68 -3.54 5.46
N GLU A 162 -13.89 -3.20 5.04
CA GLU A 162 -14.44 -3.70 3.77
C GLU A 162 -13.58 -3.25 2.57
N LEU A 163 -13.09 -2.01 2.59
CA LEU A 163 -12.16 -1.53 1.57
C LEU A 163 -10.80 -2.22 1.66
N SER A 164 -10.26 -2.39 2.89
CA SER A 164 -8.97 -3.03 3.14
C SER A 164 -8.94 -4.48 2.64
N ARG A 165 -10.05 -5.22 2.79
CA ARG A 165 -10.21 -6.59 2.23
C ARG A 165 -10.05 -6.58 0.71
N ARG A 166 -10.69 -5.64 0.03
CA ARG A 166 -10.56 -5.51 -1.44
C ARG A 166 -9.15 -5.10 -1.85
N ILE A 167 -8.51 -4.19 -1.12
CA ILE A 167 -7.12 -3.78 -1.36
C ILE A 167 -6.18 -5.00 -1.28
N VAL A 168 -6.27 -5.78 -0.21
CA VAL A 168 -5.44 -6.98 -0.04
C VAL A 168 -5.73 -8.03 -1.12
N GLY A 169 -6.99 -8.21 -1.51
CA GLY A 169 -7.37 -9.08 -2.64
C GLY A 169 -6.69 -8.68 -3.96
N MET A 170 -6.46 -7.36 -4.19
CA MET A 170 -5.74 -6.88 -5.38
C MET A 170 -4.27 -7.33 -5.42
N LEU A 171 -3.67 -7.69 -4.28
CA LEU A 171 -2.32 -8.28 -4.23
C LEU A 171 -2.27 -9.75 -4.65
N GLY A 172 -3.42 -10.40 -4.86
CA GLY A 172 -3.53 -11.83 -5.14
C GLY A 172 -3.53 -12.70 -3.90
N VAL A 173 -3.80 -12.10 -2.75
CA VAL A 173 -3.99 -12.78 -1.47
C VAL A 173 -5.48 -13.09 -1.30
N GLU A 174 -5.82 -14.34 -1.01
CA GLU A 174 -7.21 -14.71 -0.73
C GLU A 174 -7.66 -14.11 0.59
N VAL A 175 -8.67 -13.25 0.53
CA VAL A 175 -9.31 -12.65 1.70
C VAL A 175 -10.81 -12.71 1.50
N ALA A 176 -11.52 -13.23 2.49
CA ALA A 176 -12.99 -13.21 2.48
C ALA A 176 -13.46 -11.74 2.49
N HIS A 177 -14.25 -11.36 1.51
CA HIS A 177 -14.89 -10.05 1.41
C HIS A 177 -16.32 -10.22 0.92
N ARG A 178 -17.18 -9.28 1.28
CA ARG A 178 -18.57 -9.27 0.81
C ARG A 178 -18.60 -9.05 -0.71
N GLN A 179 -19.38 -9.87 -1.39
CA GLN A 179 -19.55 -9.77 -2.84
C GLN A 179 -20.84 -9.02 -3.16
N TRP A 180 -20.85 -8.34 -4.30
CA TRP A 180 -22.07 -7.71 -4.79
C TRP A 180 -23.07 -8.78 -5.25
N GLY A 181 -24.29 -8.77 -4.67
CA GLY A 181 -25.34 -9.71 -5.04
C GLY A 181 -25.44 -10.95 -4.15
N GLU A 182 -24.65 -11.02 -3.07
CA GLU A 182 -24.74 -12.06 -2.04
C GLU A 182 -25.41 -11.54 -0.76
#